data_985945e0f05eea36da586ee47eff9801
#
_entry.id   985945e0f05eea36da586ee47eff9801
#
_cell.length_a   1.000
_cell.length_b   1.000
_cell.length_c   1.000
_cell.angle_alpha   90.00
_cell.angle_beta   90.00
_cell.angle_gamma   90.00
#
_symmetry.space_group_name_H-M   'P 1'
#
loop_
_entity.id
_entity.type
_entity.pdbx_description
1 polymer ?
#
loop_
_entity_poly.entity_id
_entity_poly.type
_entity_poly.pdbx_seq_one_letter_code
_entity_poly.pdbx_strand_id
1 'polypeptide(L)'
;MSELLTDVWGRGAVFRPAVLRTPWALRMSTGAPLMVATMLRGHAWVVADGRDPVRIAEGQIAVVRGDVPYAVADAPSSVPTWTVTAADYCPGGTGPTRSCGRPVGEGTGEGPVLLTGAFERRGGFSRHLLHALPAVLVAPAAGSAVPSAEAMAEEVTRTGPGQMLVLERLLDLILVSALRGWFDEAPDWCRGMDDPWTGTALRLMYDSPAYPWTVAELAAKTGVSRAAFARRFTALVGEPPMTHLTGWRIALAAELLRDTDLTVDAIARRVGYSGAFALSVAFKRVRGSRPSDHRRPPLDERTGER
;
A
#
# COMPACT_ATOMS: atom_id res chain seq x y z
N MET A 1 -10.87 12.77 -2.78
CA MET A 1 -10.47 12.00 -1.57
C MET A 1 -11.39 10.82 -1.26
N SER A 2 -12.72 11.00 -1.17
CA SER A 2 -13.62 9.87 -0.89
C SER A 2 -13.54 8.74 -1.91
N GLU A 3 -13.43 9.03 -3.21
CA GLU A 3 -13.29 8.04 -4.28
C GLU A 3 -11.92 7.33 -4.25
N LEU A 4 -10.85 8.01 -3.83
CA LEU A 4 -9.52 7.47 -3.62
C LEU A 4 -9.52 6.31 -2.63
N LEU A 5 -10.24 6.50 -1.57
CA LEU A 5 -10.34 5.55 -0.49
C LEU A 5 -11.27 4.39 -0.84
N THR A 6 -12.30 4.62 -1.68
CA THR A 6 -13.23 3.58 -2.12
C THR A 6 -12.54 2.49 -2.97
N ASP A 7 -11.53 2.84 -3.74
CA ASP A 7 -10.76 1.89 -4.56
C ASP A 7 -9.76 1.05 -3.77
N VAL A 8 -9.33 1.53 -2.61
CA VAL A 8 -8.50 0.76 -1.65
C VAL A 8 -9.38 -0.26 -0.91
N TRP A 9 -10.70 -0.04 -0.82
CA TRP A 9 -11.67 -0.77 -0.01
C TRP A 9 -12.45 -1.87 -0.71
N GLY A 10 -11.90 -2.56 -1.59
CA GLY A 10 -12.60 -3.69 -2.17
C GLY A 10 -12.48 -5.00 -1.38
N ARG A 11 -13.33 -5.25 -0.40
CA ARG A 11 -13.49 -6.49 0.39
C ARG A 11 -12.30 -6.89 1.28
N GLY A 12 -12.51 -6.64 2.57
CA GLY A 12 -11.85 -7.39 3.61
C GLY A 12 -10.45 -6.88 3.94
N ALA A 13 -10.36 -5.87 4.82
CA ALA A 13 -9.22 -5.84 5.70
C ALA A 13 -9.25 -7.19 6.43
N VAL A 14 -8.30 -8.03 6.13
CA VAL A 14 -8.07 -9.25 6.89
C VAL A 14 -7.15 -8.84 8.02
N PHE A 15 -7.49 -9.14 9.25
CA PHE A 15 -6.71 -8.69 10.39
C PHE A 15 -6.29 -9.86 11.27
N ARG A 16 -5.28 -9.60 12.09
CA ARG A 16 -4.83 -10.53 13.10
C ARG A 16 -4.47 -9.79 14.38
N PRO A 17 -5.21 -9.98 15.45
CA PRO A 17 -4.77 -9.56 16.76
C PRO A 17 -3.68 -10.50 17.28
N ALA A 18 -2.70 -9.95 17.96
CA ALA A 18 -1.68 -10.75 18.63
C ALA A 18 -1.37 -10.14 20.00
N VAL A 19 -1.47 -10.95 21.06
CA VAL A 19 -0.91 -10.64 22.37
C VAL A 19 0.45 -11.30 22.44
N LEU A 20 1.50 -10.50 22.60
CA LEU A 20 2.87 -10.93 22.38
C LEU A 20 3.65 -11.01 23.69
N ARG A 21 4.68 -11.85 23.76
CA ARG A 21 5.65 -11.93 24.88
C ARG A 21 7.04 -11.65 24.38
N THR A 22 7.73 -10.73 25.01
CA THR A 22 9.12 -10.38 24.71
C THR A 22 10.08 -11.54 25.05
N PRO A 23 11.06 -11.87 24.16
CA PRO A 23 11.31 -11.24 22.86
C PRO A 23 10.41 -11.78 21.75
N TRP A 24 9.97 -10.90 20.83
CA TRP A 24 9.16 -11.33 19.71
C TRP A 24 9.51 -10.57 18.42
N ALA A 25 9.39 -11.26 17.30
CA ALA A 25 9.47 -10.66 15.97
C ALA A 25 8.63 -11.48 14.98
N LEU A 26 7.87 -10.80 14.16
CA LEU A 26 6.98 -11.37 13.15
C LEU A 26 7.45 -10.92 11.77
N ARG A 27 7.85 -11.86 10.91
CA ARG A 27 8.08 -11.55 9.49
C ARG A 27 6.76 -11.52 8.75
N MET A 28 6.50 -10.45 8.02
CA MET A 28 5.28 -10.27 7.24
C MET A 28 5.50 -10.73 5.79
N SER A 29 4.77 -11.76 5.35
CA SER A 29 4.87 -12.38 4.02
C SER A 29 3.49 -12.69 3.45
N THR A 30 2.63 -11.69 3.40
CA THR A 30 1.22 -11.87 3.01
C THR A 30 0.98 -11.72 1.51
N GLY A 31 1.89 -11.07 0.80
CA GLY A 31 1.70 -10.70 -0.60
C GLY A 31 0.68 -9.56 -0.81
N ALA A 32 0.08 -9.02 0.25
CA ALA A 32 -0.84 -7.91 0.14
C ALA A 32 -0.10 -6.62 -0.25
N PRO A 33 -0.64 -5.81 -1.16
CA PRO A 33 0.01 -4.59 -1.63
C PRO A 33 0.12 -3.48 -0.57
N LEU A 34 -0.73 -3.53 0.46
CA LEU A 34 -0.71 -2.60 1.57
C LEU A 34 -0.98 -3.36 2.88
N MET A 35 -0.13 -3.11 3.85
CA MET A 35 -0.24 -3.66 5.19
C MET A 35 -0.38 -2.56 6.22
N VAL A 36 -1.08 -2.85 7.29
CA VAL A 36 -1.22 -1.95 8.44
C VAL A 36 -0.77 -2.69 9.69
N ALA A 37 -0.05 -2.00 10.55
CA ALA A 37 0.29 -2.49 11.88
C ALA A 37 0.02 -1.37 12.90
N THR A 38 -0.82 -1.61 13.90
CA THR A 38 -1.09 -0.65 14.98
C THR A 38 -0.84 -1.28 16.33
N MET A 39 -0.16 -0.54 17.20
CA MET A 39 0.05 -0.94 18.57
C MET A 39 -1.11 -0.43 19.44
N LEU A 40 -1.90 -1.36 19.93
CA LEU A 40 -3.01 -1.08 20.84
C LEU A 40 -2.55 -1.01 22.29
N ARG A 41 -1.42 -1.66 22.61
CA ARG A 41 -0.72 -1.59 23.90
C ARG A 41 0.77 -1.82 23.69
N GLY A 42 1.60 -0.95 24.27
CA GLY A 42 3.05 -1.04 24.21
C GLY A 42 3.64 -0.38 22.95
N HIS A 43 4.74 -0.93 22.45
CA HIS A 43 5.40 -0.41 21.26
C HIS A 43 6.01 -1.54 20.44
N ALA A 44 6.33 -1.23 19.18
CA ALA A 44 7.05 -2.12 18.28
C ALA A 44 7.97 -1.34 17.34
N TRP A 45 8.75 -2.09 16.55
CA TRP A 45 9.57 -1.58 15.47
C TRP A 45 9.17 -2.25 14.16
N VAL A 46 9.00 -1.46 13.14
CA VAL A 46 8.91 -1.93 11.75
C VAL A 46 10.33 -1.95 11.20
N VAL A 47 10.83 -3.13 10.88
CA VAL A 47 12.18 -3.36 10.35
C VAL A 47 12.02 -3.80 8.91
N ALA A 48 12.16 -2.86 7.98
CA ALA A 48 12.08 -3.12 6.54
C ALA A 48 13.48 -3.35 5.97
N ASP A 49 13.62 -4.34 5.08
CA ASP A 49 14.91 -4.71 4.52
C ASP A 49 15.57 -3.52 3.81
N GLY A 50 16.84 -3.25 4.19
CA GLY A 50 17.64 -2.15 3.63
C GLY A 50 17.22 -0.73 4.04
N ARG A 51 16.47 -0.57 5.14
CA ARG A 51 16.01 0.71 5.67
C ARG A 51 16.24 0.81 7.18
N ASP A 52 16.28 2.03 7.68
CA ASP A 52 16.34 2.26 9.12
C ASP A 52 15.04 1.77 9.79
N PRO A 53 15.16 1.11 10.95
CA PRO A 53 14.01 0.67 11.73
C PRO A 53 13.14 1.85 12.17
N VAL A 54 11.82 1.72 12.05
CA VAL A 54 10.87 2.75 12.42
C VAL A 54 10.06 2.31 13.63
N ARG A 55 10.08 3.10 14.70
CA ARG A 55 9.33 2.80 15.92
C ARG A 55 7.86 3.17 15.75
N ILE A 56 6.96 2.30 16.22
CA ILE A 56 5.54 2.56 16.40
C ILE A 56 5.19 2.48 17.87
N ALA A 57 4.64 3.55 18.41
CA ALA A 57 4.18 3.64 19.79
C ALA A 57 2.71 3.22 19.91
N GLU A 58 2.23 3.10 21.13
CA GLU A 58 0.81 2.90 21.44
C GLU A 58 -0.05 3.99 20.80
N GLY A 59 -1.16 3.60 20.16
CA GLY A 59 -2.02 4.50 19.41
C GLY A 59 -1.46 5.03 18.12
N GLN A 60 -0.31 4.52 17.64
CA GLN A 60 0.21 4.80 16.30
C GLN A 60 -0.06 3.66 15.34
N ILE A 61 -0.18 4.00 14.07
CA ILE A 61 -0.29 3.08 12.95
C ILE A 61 0.93 3.19 12.06
N ALA A 62 1.48 2.06 11.65
CA ALA A 62 2.36 1.97 10.50
C ALA A 62 1.57 1.45 9.30
N VAL A 63 1.60 2.19 8.21
CA VAL A 63 1.14 1.76 6.89
C VAL A 63 2.38 1.36 6.09
N VAL A 64 2.47 0.09 5.71
CA VAL A 64 3.65 -0.49 5.06
C VAL A 64 3.26 -0.97 3.66
N ARG A 65 4.03 -0.57 2.65
CA ARG A 65 3.85 -1.10 1.29
C ARG A 65 4.29 -2.55 1.22
N GLY A 66 3.48 -3.39 0.61
CA GLY A 66 3.71 -4.82 0.53
C GLY A 66 4.81 -5.26 -0.44
N ASP A 67 5.37 -4.34 -1.24
CA ASP A 67 6.53 -4.59 -2.11
C ASP A 67 7.87 -4.59 -1.35
N VAL A 68 7.86 -4.26 -0.07
CA VAL A 68 9.04 -4.23 0.80
C VAL A 68 8.93 -5.35 1.83
N PRO A 69 9.84 -6.34 1.84
CA PRO A 69 9.90 -7.32 2.93
C PRO A 69 10.20 -6.63 4.27
N TYR A 70 9.44 -6.96 5.30
CA TYR A 70 9.61 -6.35 6.62
C TYR A 70 9.25 -7.29 7.77
N ALA A 71 9.70 -6.94 8.95
CA ALA A 71 9.27 -7.55 10.20
C ALA A 71 8.69 -6.50 11.14
N VAL A 72 7.80 -6.94 12.03
CA VAL A 72 7.34 -6.16 13.19
C VAL A 72 7.91 -6.85 14.42
N ALA A 73 8.61 -6.11 15.29
CA ALA A 73 9.39 -6.69 16.39
C ALA A 73 9.38 -5.80 17.64
N ASP A 74 9.67 -6.37 18.80
CA ASP A 74 9.84 -5.63 20.05
C ASP A 74 11.14 -4.80 20.08
N ALA A 75 12.15 -5.24 19.32
CA ALA A 75 13.42 -4.52 19.14
C ALA A 75 13.94 -4.67 17.70
N PRO A 76 14.71 -3.69 17.18
CA PRO A 76 15.26 -3.76 15.82
C PRO A 76 16.16 -4.98 15.57
N SER A 77 16.80 -5.50 16.62
CA SER A 77 17.70 -6.66 16.56
C SER A 77 17.01 -8.00 16.76
N SER A 78 15.71 -8.01 17.05
CA SER A 78 14.97 -9.26 17.29
C SER A 78 14.82 -10.05 15.99
N VAL A 79 15.20 -11.32 16.04
CA VAL A 79 15.13 -12.22 14.89
C VAL A 79 13.70 -12.76 14.76
N PRO A 80 13.08 -12.69 13.57
CA PRO A 80 11.75 -13.24 13.36
C PRO A 80 11.68 -14.75 13.65
N THR A 81 10.86 -15.10 14.61
CA THR A 81 10.59 -16.50 15.00
C THR A 81 9.31 -17.03 14.36
N TRP A 82 8.52 -16.16 13.78
CA TRP A 82 7.26 -16.48 13.13
C TRP A 82 7.09 -15.72 11.82
N THR A 83 6.59 -16.41 10.80
CA THR A 83 6.20 -15.78 9.52
C THR A 83 4.68 -15.71 9.42
N VAL A 84 4.16 -14.50 9.25
CA VAL A 84 2.73 -14.23 9.02
C VAL A 84 2.48 -14.24 7.51
N THR A 85 1.60 -15.10 7.06
CA THR A 85 1.23 -15.29 5.65
C THR A 85 -0.22 -14.87 5.39
N ALA A 86 -0.65 -14.87 4.14
CA ALA A 86 -2.05 -14.62 3.79
C ALA A 86 -3.02 -15.62 4.46
N ALA A 87 -2.57 -16.86 4.69
CA ALA A 87 -3.40 -17.90 5.34
C ALA A 87 -3.66 -17.64 6.83
N ASP A 88 -2.84 -16.78 7.45
CA ASP A 88 -3.02 -16.38 8.86
C ASP A 88 -4.08 -15.31 9.05
N TYR A 89 -4.55 -14.70 7.97
CA TYR A 89 -5.62 -13.72 7.98
C TYR A 89 -6.96 -14.37 7.66
N CYS A 90 -7.99 -13.97 8.37
CA CYS A 90 -9.33 -14.49 8.12
C CYS A 90 -10.00 -13.70 6.99
N PRO A 91 -10.49 -14.35 5.93
CA PRO A 91 -11.37 -13.67 4.99
C PRO A 91 -12.69 -13.34 5.70
N GLY A 92 -13.06 -12.07 5.74
CA GLY A 92 -14.39 -11.63 6.17
C GLY A 92 -15.45 -12.23 5.25
N GLY A 93 -16.22 -13.24 5.68
CA GLY A 93 -17.30 -13.78 4.88
C GLY A 93 -17.75 -15.17 5.29
N THR A 94 -18.99 -15.28 5.66
CA THR A 94 -19.96 -16.39 5.53
C THR A 94 -19.39 -17.83 5.49
N GLY A 95 -18.85 -18.29 6.59
CA GLY A 95 -18.57 -19.69 6.81
C GLY A 95 -18.59 -20.00 8.30
N PRO A 96 -19.06 -21.22 8.72
CA PRO A 96 -19.13 -21.56 10.13
C PRO A 96 -17.73 -21.58 10.73
N THR A 97 -17.54 -20.78 11.77
CA THR A 97 -16.49 -20.82 12.80
C THR A 97 -15.36 -21.85 12.58
N ARG A 98 -14.41 -21.52 11.72
CA ARG A 98 -13.04 -22.00 11.91
C ARG A 98 -12.32 -20.92 12.67
N SER A 99 -11.74 -21.30 13.80
CA SER A 99 -10.92 -20.42 14.63
C SER A 99 -9.89 -19.75 13.75
N CYS A 100 -10.11 -18.48 13.44
CA CYS A 100 -9.17 -17.67 12.70
C CYS A 100 -7.90 -17.57 13.52
N GLY A 101 -6.86 -18.20 13.02
CA GLY A 101 -5.49 -18.20 13.51
C GLY A 101 -5.31 -18.17 15.03
N ARG A 102 -4.68 -19.20 15.59
CA ARG A 102 -4.18 -19.14 16.97
C ARG A 102 -3.52 -17.79 17.20
N PRO A 103 -3.85 -17.08 18.30
CA PRO A 103 -3.08 -15.90 18.65
C PRO A 103 -1.59 -16.25 18.64
N VAL A 104 -0.78 -15.48 17.97
CA VAL A 104 0.68 -15.62 18.11
C VAL A 104 1.02 -15.16 19.52
N GLY A 105 1.40 -16.10 20.37
CA GLY A 105 1.70 -15.87 21.76
C GLY A 105 0.52 -16.20 22.67
N GLU A 106 0.66 -17.24 23.46
CA GLU A 106 -0.22 -17.59 24.59
C GLU A 106 0.01 -16.58 25.73
N GLY A 107 -0.48 -15.34 25.57
CA GLY A 107 -0.42 -14.31 26.58
C GLY A 107 -1.80 -14.05 27.18
N THR A 108 -2.00 -14.42 28.42
CA THR A 108 -3.13 -13.96 29.22
C THR A 108 -2.85 -12.53 29.67
N GLY A 109 -3.46 -11.54 29.01
CA GLY A 109 -3.84 -10.24 29.62
C GLY A 109 -2.88 -9.07 29.60
N GLU A 110 -1.57 -9.16 29.85
CA GLU A 110 -0.72 -7.99 30.15
C GLU A 110 0.39 -7.65 29.14
N GLY A 111 0.51 -8.39 28.03
CA GLY A 111 1.54 -8.17 27.03
C GLY A 111 1.21 -7.08 26.00
N PRO A 112 2.19 -6.72 25.15
CA PRO A 112 1.94 -5.86 23.99
C PRO A 112 0.83 -6.41 23.11
N VAL A 113 -0.06 -5.54 22.63
CA VAL A 113 -1.17 -5.90 21.75
C VAL A 113 -0.96 -5.25 20.39
N LEU A 114 -0.74 -6.08 19.38
CA LEU A 114 -0.57 -5.68 18.00
C LEU A 114 -1.81 -6.08 17.19
N LEU A 115 -2.33 -5.17 16.41
CA LEU A 115 -3.35 -5.43 15.40
C LEU A 115 -2.74 -5.18 14.02
N THR A 116 -2.81 -6.19 13.15
CA THR A 116 -2.33 -6.08 11.77
C THR A 116 -3.47 -6.29 10.79
N GLY A 117 -3.41 -5.60 9.65
CA GLY A 117 -4.37 -5.74 8.57
C GLY A 117 -3.68 -5.81 7.22
N ALA A 118 -4.26 -6.58 6.30
CA ALA A 118 -3.83 -6.68 4.92
C ALA A 118 -4.95 -6.13 4.02
N PHE A 119 -4.58 -5.26 3.08
CA PHE A 119 -5.52 -4.62 2.18
C PHE A 119 -5.22 -5.04 0.74
N GLU A 120 -6.23 -5.55 0.07
CA GLU A 120 -6.15 -5.89 -1.34
C GLU A 120 -6.33 -4.65 -2.21
N ARG A 121 -5.77 -4.71 -3.42
CA ARG A 121 -5.82 -3.62 -4.40
C ARG A 121 -6.98 -3.79 -5.36
N ARG A 122 -7.71 -2.70 -5.64
CA ARG A 122 -8.64 -2.61 -6.77
C ARG A 122 -8.34 -1.36 -7.59
N GLY A 123 -8.26 -1.53 -8.93
CA GLY A 123 -8.09 -0.42 -9.87
C GLY A 123 -6.67 0.10 -10.06
N GLY A 124 -6.47 0.88 -11.14
CA GLY A 124 -5.18 1.48 -11.50
C GLY A 124 -4.77 2.63 -10.59
N PHE A 125 -5.77 3.37 -10.08
CA PHE A 125 -5.55 4.50 -9.19
C PHE A 125 -4.97 4.09 -7.84
N SER A 126 -5.47 3.01 -7.22
CA SER A 126 -4.91 2.44 -5.98
C SER A 126 -3.42 2.12 -6.13
N ARG A 127 -3.00 1.72 -7.32
CA ARG A 127 -1.60 1.46 -7.64
C ARG A 127 -0.75 2.73 -7.58
N HIS A 128 -1.24 3.84 -8.15
CA HIS A 128 -0.51 5.10 -8.11
C HIS A 128 -0.35 5.64 -6.68
N LEU A 129 -1.42 5.56 -5.88
CA LEU A 129 -1.37 5.92 -4.47
C LEU A 129 -0.31 5.11 -3.71
N LEU A 130 -0.29 3.79 -3.93
CA LEU A 130 0.71 2.91 -3.30
C LEU A 130 2.15 3.29 -3.69
N HIS A 131 2.39 3.69 -4.95
CA HIS A 131 3.71 4.17 -5.37
C HIS A 131 4.11 5.50 -4.75
N ALA A 132 3.15 6.35 -4.46
CA ALA A 132 3.41 7.66 -3.85
C ALA A 132 3.65 7.57 -2.34
N LEU A 133 3.08 6.56 -1.68
CA LEU A 133 3.30 6.32 -0.26
C LEU A 133 4.79 6.02 0.02
N PRO A 134 5.34 6.51 1.13
CA PRO A 134 6.63 6.02 1.60
C PRO A 134 6.56 4.51 1.87
N ALA A 135 7.71 3.84 1.90
CA ALA A 135 7.74 2.40 2.16
C ALA A 135 7.10 2.05 3.52
N VAL A 136 7.31 2.90 4.52
CA VAL A 136 6.69 2.87 5.84
C VAL A 136 6.21 4.27 6.17
N LEU A 137 4.92 4.43 6.37
CA LEU A 137 4.29 5.66 6.87
C LEU A 137 3.87 5.41 8.31
N VAL A 138 4.32 6.22 9.25
CA VAL A 138 3.83 6.19 10.63
C VAL A 138 3.00 7.43 10.91
N ALA A 139 1.81 7.23 11.42
CA ALA A 139 0.88 8.30 11.77
C ALA A 139 0.17 7.99 13.11
N PRO A 140 -0.33 8.99 13.82
CA PRO A 140 -1.21 8.72 14.95
C PRO A 140 -2.52 8.09 14.45
N ALA A 141 -2.97 7.04 15.12
CA ALA A 141 -4.31 6.51 14.93
C ALA A 141 -5.29 7.44 15.70
N ALA A 142 -5.41 8.68 15.22
CA ALA A 142 -6.14 9.74 15.91
C ALA A 142 -7.19 10.37 14.98
N GLY A 143 -8.28 10.83 15.58
CA GLY A 143 -9.38 11.50 14.91
C GLY A 143 -10.66 11.28 15.70
N SER A 144 -11.62 12.18 15.60
CA SER A 144 -12.89 12.09 16.35
C SER A 144 -13.71 10.82 16.04
N ALA A 145 -13.41 10.15 14.93
CA ALA A 145 -14.09 8.93 14.52
C ALA A 145 -13.31 7.63 14.87
N VAL A 146 -12.05 7.73 15.33
CA VAL A 146 -11.22 6.57 15.68
C VAL A 146 -11.32 6.35 17.20
N PRO A 147 -11.75 5.17 17.67
CA PRO A 147 -11.71 4.83 19.10
C PRO A 147 -10.28 4.88 19.64
N SER A 148 -10.16 5.07 20.96
CA SER A 148 -8.85 5.01 21.61
C SER A 148 -8.19 3.64 21.42
N ALA A 149 -6.86 3.58 21.50
CA ALA A 149 -6.12 2.33 21.45
C ALA A 149 -6.59 1.34 22.53
N GLU A 150 -6.95 1.85 23.69
CA GLU A 150 -7.47 1.10 24.82
C GLU A 150 -8.82 0.44 24.50
N ALA A 151 -9.79 1.20 23.96
CA ALA A 151 -11.08 0.66 23.52
C ALA A 151 -10.94 -0.39 22.41
N MET A 152 -9.99 -0.19 21.51
CA MET A 152 -9.68 -1.18 20.47
C MET A 152 -9.03 -2.43 21.05
N ALA A 153 -8.15 -2.31 22.04
CA ALA A 153 -7.53 -3.44 22.73
C ALA A 153 -8.57 -4.29 23.48
N GLU A 154 -9.56 -3.63 24.09
CA GLU A 154 -10.70 -4.33 24.71
C GLU A 154 -11.51 -5.10 23.65
N GLU A 155 -11.82 -4.49 22.51
CA GLU A 155 -12.56 -5.17 21.44
C GLU A 155 -11.80 -6.38 20.87
N VAL A 156 -10.48 -6.31 20.76
CA VAL A 156 -9.63 -7.43 20.33
C VAL A 156 -9.74 -8.63 21.27
N THR A 157 -9.91 -8.41 22.57
CA THR A 157 -10.01 -9.47 23.58
C THR A 157 -11.43 -10.00 23.78
N ARG A 158 -12.45 -9.31 23.28
CA ARG A 158 -13.85 -9.79 23.32
C ARG A 158 -14.01 -11.01 22.42
N THR A 159 -14.93 -11.88 22.77
CA THR A 159 -15.35 -13.00 21.95
C THR A 159 -16.86 -12.93 21.76
N GLY A 160 -17.32 -12.80 20.52
CA GLY A 160 -18.74 -12.72 20.28
C GLY A 160 -19.13 -12.54 18.81
N PRO A 161 -20.43 -12.69 18.50
CA PRO A 161 -20.92 -12.45 17.14
C PRO A 161 -20.63 -11.01 16.72
N GLY A 162 -20.13 -10.82 15.49
CA GLY A 162 -19.86 -9.50 14.93
C GLY A 162 -18.52 -8.88 15.29
N GLN A 163 -17.73 -9.43 16.21
CA GLN A 163 -16.40 -8.91 16.59
C GLN A 163 -15.51 -8.69 15.37
N MET A 164 -15.45 -9.68 14.46
CA MET A 164 -14.65 -9.59 13.22
C MET A 164 -15.04 -8.39 12.38
N LEU A 165 -16.34 -8.14 12.23
CA LEU A 165 -16.84 -7.01 11.45
C LEU A 165 -16.47 -5.67 12.11
N VAL A 166 -16.55 -5.59 13.44
CA VAL A 166 -16.14 -4.39 14.18
C VAL A 166 -14.65 -4.11 13.95
N LEU A 167 -13.81 -5.11 14.12
CA LEU A 167 -12.36 -4.95 13.94
C LEU A 167 -11.97 -4.59 12.50
N GLU A 168 -12.65 -5.13 11.48
CA GLU A 168 -12.49 -4.71 10.08
C GLU A 168 -12.82 -3.21 9.91
N ARG A 169 -13.96 -2.75 10.45
CA ARG A 169 -14.34 -1.33 10.34
C ARG A 169 -13.39 -0.41 11.11
N LEU A 170 -12.86 -0.86 12.23
CA LEU A 170 -11.85 -0.12 12.98
C LEU A 170 -10.55 0.03 12.18
N LEU A 171 -10.06 -1.03 11.55
CA LEU A 171 -8.88 -0.96 10.69
C LEU A 171 -9.09 -0.02 9.50
N ASP A 172 -10.27 -0.07 8.87
CA ASP A 172 -10.65 0.86 7.80
C ASP A 172 -10.55 2.32 8.29
N LEU A 173 -11.15 2.63 9.43
CA LEU A 173 -11.12 3.98 10.01
C LEU A 173 -9.70 4.44 10.34
N ILE A 174 -8.89 3.56 10.92
CA ILE A 174 -7.50 3.83 11.25
C ILE A 174 -6.68 4.13 10.00
N LEU A 175 -6.82 3.30 8.95
CA LEU A 175 -6.13 3.53 7.68
C LEU A 175 -6.52 4.87 7.04
N VAL A 176 -7.83 5.18 7.02
CA VAL A 176 -8.31 6.48 6.52
C VAL A 176 -7.72 7.63 7.29
N SER A 177 -7.70 7.53 8.61
CA SER A 177 -7.15 8.58 9.47
C SER A 177 -5.66 8.81 9.17
N ALA A 178 -4.87 7.73 9.07
CA ALA A 178 -3.45 7.81 8.74
C ALA A 178 -3.21 8.42 7.35
N LEU A 179 -3.98 7.99 6.35
CA LEU A 179 -3.86 8.53 4.99
C LEU A 179 -4.30 9.99 4.90
N ARG A 180 -5.32 10.42 5.65
CA ARG A 180 -5.72 11.84 5.71
C ARG A 180 -4.58 12.73 6.20
N GLY A 181 -3.93 12.36 7.32
CA GLY A 181 -2.79 13.10 7.82
C GLY A 181 -1.63 13.17 6.82
N TRP A 182 -1.40 12.06 6.11
CA TRP A 182 -0.38 12.04 5.05
C TRP A 182 -0.78 12.88 3.83
N PHE A 183 -2.06 12.91 3.44
CA PHE A 183 -2.53 13.71 2.31
C PHE A 183 -2.33 15.22 2.51
N ASP A 184 -2.38 15.69 3.76
CA ASP A 184 -2.14 17.10 4.08
C ASP A 184 -0.68 17.51 3.79
N GLU A 185 0.25 16.55 3.84
CA GLU A 185 1.70 16.73 3.56
C GLU A 185 2.13 16.08 2.21
N ALA A 186 1.19 15.50 1.47
CA ALA A 186 1.46 14.70 0.29
C ALA A 186 1.90 15.52 -0.93
N PRO A 187 2.50 14.86 -1.95
CA PRO A 187 2.87 15.49 -3.21
C PRO A 187 1.70 16.24 -3.86
N ASP A 188 2.02 17.29 -4.60
CA ASP A 188 1.04 18.21 -5.22
C ASP A 188 -0.05 17.52 -6.04
N TRP A 189 0.25 16.41 -6.72
CA TRP A 189 -0.73 15.67 -7.50
C TRP A 189 -1.90 15.12 -6.65
N CYS A 190 -1.68 14.83 -5.38
CA CYS A 190 -2.75 14.39 -4.48
C CYS A 190 -3.80 15.49 -4.31
N ARG A 191 -3.36 16.74 -4.22
CA ARG A 191 -4.27 17.91 -4.17
C ARG A 191 -5.04 18.11 -5.47
N GLY A 192 -4.43 17.74 -6.60
CA GLY A 192 -5.07 17.76 -7.91
C GLY A 192 -6.25 16.81 -8.06
N MET A 193 -6.35 15.79 -7.21
CA MET A 193 -7.44 14.80 -7.29
C MET A 193 -8.82 15.33 -6.91
N ASP A 194 -8.88 16.33 -6.04
CA ASP A 194 -10.15 16.94 -5.63
C ASP A 194 -10.64 17.99 -6.67
N ASP A 195 -9.80 18.39 -7.62
CA ASP A 195 -10.19 19.25 -8.72
C ASP A 195 -10.97 18.46 -9.78
N PRO A 196 -12.15 18.92 -10.20
CA PRO A 196 -13.00 18.15 -11.12
C PRO A 196 -12.33 17.80 -12.45
N TRP A 197 -11.48 18.69 -12.98
CA TRP A 197 -10.81 18.48 -14.27
C TRP A 197 -9.55 17.64 -14.10
N THR A 198 -8.69 18.05 -13.18
CA THR A 198 -7.42 17.37 -12.92
C THR A 198 -7.64 15.95 -12.37
N GLY A 199 -8.54 15.80 -11.41
CA GLY A 199 -8.88 14.49 -10.84
C GLY A 199 -9.47 13.52 -11.87
N THR A 200 -10.35 14.01 -12.76
CA THR A 200 -10.86 13.18 -13.87
C THR A 200 -9.72 12.75 -14.79
N ALA A 201 -8.83 13.66 -15.17
CA ALA A 201 -7.71 13.33 -16.05
C ALA A 201 -6.73 12.34 -15.40
N LEU A 202 -6.42 12.53 -14.12
CA LEU A 202 -5.55 11.61 -13.36
C LEU A 202 -6.16 10.20 -13.30
N ARG A 203 -7.45 10.06 -13.02
CA ARG A 203 -8.15 8.76 -13.07
C ARG A 203 -8.03 8.10 -14.44
N LEU A 204 -8.34 8.83 -15.51
CA LEU A 204 -8.23 8.30 -16.87
C LEU A 204 -6.81 7.81 -17.20
N MET A 205 -5.78 8.57 -16.81
CA MET A 205 -4.37 8.19 -17.02
C MET A 205 -4.00 6.93 -16.23
N TYR A 206 -4.48 6.79 -15.00
CA TYR A 206 -4.12 5.69 -14.12
C TYR A 206 -4.86 4.39 -14.47
N ASP A 207 -6.13 4.48 -14.85
CA ASP A 207 -6.95 3.33 -15.22
C ASP A 207 -6.58 2.79 -16.61
N SER A 208 -6.16 3.67 -17.51
CA SER A 208 -5.83 3.30 -18.88
C SER A 208 -4.47 3.86 -19.32
N PRO A 209 -3.35 3.45 -18.68
CA PRO A 209 -2.03 3.97 -18.99
C PRO A 209 -1.56 3.66 -20.41
N ALA A 210 -2.01 2.54 -20.99
CA ALA A 210 -1.67 2.15 -22.36
C ALA A 210 -2.38 2.97 -23.43
N TYR A 211 -3.50 3.61 -23.09
CA TYR A 211 -4.21 4.44 -24.04
C TYR A 211 -3.34 5.62 -24.49
N PRO A 212 -3.36 6.00 -25.80
CA PRO A 212 -2.50 7.06 -26.34
C PRO A 212 -3.04 8.47 -26.01
N TRP A 213 -3.18 8.76 -24.71
CA TRP A 213 -3.69 10.03 -24.23
C TRP A 213 -2.92 11.22 -24.80
N THR A 214 -3.66 12.23 -25.21
CA THR A 214 -3.15 13.55 -25.57
C THR A 214 -3.74 14.61 -24.65
N VAL A 215 -3.06 15.76 -24.54
CA VAL A 215 -3.59 16.90 -23.75
C VAL A 215 -4.95 17.35 -24.27
N ALA A 216 -5.17 17.25 -25.60
CA ALA A 216 -6.44 17.63 -26.22
C ALA A 216 -7.57 16.67 -25.83
N GLU A 217 -7.32 15.38 -25.84
CA GLU A 217 -8.33 14.37 -25.44
C GLU A 217 -8.67 14.47 -23.95
N LEU A 218 -7.67 14.61 -23.08
CA LEU A 218 -7.90 14.83 -21.64
C LEU A 218 -8.72 16.08 -21.38
N ALA A 219 -8.40 17.19 -22.06
CA ALA A 219 -9.18 18.44 -21.99
C ALA A 219 -10.62 18.24 -22.46
N ALA A 220 -10.82 17.53 -23.58
CA ALA A 220 -12.16 17.23 -24.09
C ALA A 220 -12.98 16.38 -23.11
N LYS A 221 -12.37 15.40 -22.45
CA LYS A 221 -13.02 14.57 -21.41
C LYS A 221 -13.41 15.37 -20.17
N THR A 222 -12.72 16.46 -19.89
CA THR A 222 -13.02 17.35 -18.74
C THR A 222 -13.88 18.55 -19.12
N GLY A 223 -14.22 18.72 -20.40
CA GLY A 223 -15.13 19.78 -20.89
C GLY A 223 -14.49 21.18 -20.94
N VAL A 224 -13.16 21.28 -21.04
CA VAL A 224 -12.45 22.56 -21.03
C VAL A 224 -11.48 22.69 -22.21
N SER A 225 -11.01 23.92 -22.47
CA SER A 225 -10.02 24.13 -23.52
C SER A 225 -8.67 23.50 -23.16
N ARG A 226 -7.92 23.04 -24.17
CA ARG A 226 -6.58 22.46 -24.02
C ARG A 226 -5.63 23.35 -23.19
N ALA A 227 -5.66 24.66 -23.43
CA ALA A 227 -4.79 25.60 -22.73
C ALA A 227 -5.18 25.77 -21.26
N ALA A 228 -6.50 25.88 -20.97
CA ALA A 228 -7.00 25.97 -19.61
C ALA A 228 -6.69 24.71 -18.82
N PHE A 229 -6.92 23.53 -19.41
CA PHE A 229 -6.61 22.24 -18.81
C PHE A 229 -5.12 22.12 -18.47
N ALA A 230 -4.22 22.32 -19.45
CA ALA A 230 -2.78 22.17 -19.25
C ALA A 230 -2.24 23.09 -18.16
N ARG A 231 -2.68 24.35 -18.15
CA ARG A 231 -2.29 25.32 -17.13
C ARG A 231 -2.77 24.92 -15.74
N ARG A 232 -4.05 24.52 -15.60
CA ARG A 232 -4.62 24.13 -14.32
C ARG A 232 -3.99 22.83 -13.80
N PHE A 233 -3.84 21.85 -14.66
CA PHE A 233 -3.18 20.58 -14.31
C PHE A 233 -1.76 20.84 -13.78
N THR A 234 -0.94 21.61 -14.51
CA THR A 234 0.43 21.92 -14.09
C THR A 234 0.47 22.70 -12.78
N ALA A 235 -0.47 23.63 -12.57
CA ALA A 235 -0.55 24.39 -11.32
C ALA A 235 -0.89 23.54 -10.10
N LEU A 236 -1.71 22.49 -10.27
CA LEU A 236 -2.15 21.60 -9.18
C LEU A 236 -1.24 20.39 -8.98
N VAL A 237 -0.66 19.84 -10.05
CA VAL A 237 0.15 18.63 -10.02
C VAL A 237 1.64 18.90 -9.95
N GLY A 238 2.05 20.15 -10.26
CA GLY A 238 3.45 20.57 -10.26
C GLY A 238 4.20 20.26 -11.56
N GLU A 239 3.62 19.47 -12.49
CA GLU A 239 4.24 19.10 -13.76
C GLU A 239 3.22 19.00 -14.91
N PRO A 240 3.65 19.09 -16.19
CA PRO A 240 2.75 18.96 -17.33
C PRO A 240 2.08 17.57 -17.42
N PRO A 241 0.83 17.49 -17.98
CA PRO A 241 0.07 16.24 -18.02
C PRO A 241 0.80 15.05 -18.65
N MET A 242 1.50 15.27 -19.78
CA MET A 242 2.20 14.18 -20.48
C MET A 242 3.49 13.76 -19.79
N THR A 243 4.13 14.66 -19.04
CA THR A 243 5.27 14.37 -18.18
C THR A 243 4.82 13.45 -17.05
N HIS A 244 3.71 13.80 -16.40
CA HIS A 244 3.09 12.99 -15.35
C HIS A 244 2.73 11.59 -15.83
N LEU A 245 2.03 11.48 -16.96
CA LEU A 245 1.70 10.18 -17.56
C LEU A 245 2.94 9.35 -17.89
N THR A 246 4.00 10.00 -18.38
CA THR A 246 5.27 9.31 -18.66
C THR A 246 5.88 8.74 -17.37
N GLY A 247 5.94 9.54 -16.31
CA GLY A 247 6.41 9.11 -14.99
C GLY A 247 5.63 7.90 -14.48
N TRP A 248 4.30 7.95 -14.58
CA TRP A 248 3.42 6.85 -14.21
C TRP A 248 3.66 5.57 -15.02
N ARG A 249 3.73 5.66 -16.34
CA ARG A 249 4.05 4.52 -17.22
C ARG A 249 5.36 3.85 -16.86
N ILE A 250 6.38 4.64 -16.55
CA ILE A 250 7.70 4.13 -16.15
C ILE A 250 7.66 3.49 -14.76
N ALA A 251 6.92 4.04 -13.80
CA ALA A 251 6.72 3.44 -12.49
C ALA A 251 6.04 2.06 -12.61
N LEU A 252 4.99 1.98 -13.41
CA LEU A 252 4.28 0.73 -13.70
C LEU A 252 5.15 -0.29 -14.43
N ALA A 253 5.98 0.16 -15.38
CA ALA A 253 6.92 -0.73 -16.06
C ALA A 253 7.96 -1.31 -15.10
N ALA A 254 8.48 -0.50 -14.15
CA ALA A 254 9.42 -0.96 -13.14
C ALA A 254 8.81 -2.00 -12.18
N GLU A 255 7.55 -1.85 -11.82
CA GLU A 255 6.79 -2.85 -11.06
C GLU A 255 6.68 -4.16 -11.84
N LEU A 256 6.21 -4.10 -13.08
CA LEU A 256 6.04 -5.30 -13.92
C LEU A 256 7.37 -6.04 -14.19
N LEU A 257 8.49 -5.32 -14.27
CA LEU A 257 9.82 -5.91 -14.42
C LEU A 257 10.25 -6.70 -13.17
N ARG A 258 9.87 -6.26 -11.98
CA ARG A 258 10.18 -6.94 -10.72
C ARG A 258 9.25 -8.10 -10.40
N ASP A 259 7.97 -7.93 -10.73
CA ASP A 259 6.91 -8.79 -10.23
C ASP A 259 6.47 -9.85 -11.24
N THR A 260 6.95 -9.78 -12.48
CA THR A 260 6.55 -10.70 -13.56
C THR A 260 7.70 -11.11 -14.46
N ASP A 261 7.54 -12.25 -15.14
CA ASP A 261 8.48 -12.75 -16.17
C ASP A 261 8.17 -12.22 -17.57
N LEU A 262 7.30 -11.22 -17.70
CA LEU A 262 6.94 -10.62 -18.98
C LEU A 262 8.18 -10.06 -19.68
N THR A 263 8.25 -10.21 -21.01
CA THR A 263 9.33 -9.59 -21.80
C THR A 263 9.23 -8.06 -21.75
N VAL A 264 10.36 -7.38 -21.94
CA VAL A 264 10.38 -5.90 -21.99
C VAL A 264 9.44 -5.37 -23.08
N ASP A 265 9.28 -6.09 -24.19
CA ASP A 265 8.37 -5.72 -25.25
C ASP A 265 6.89 -5.87 -24.85
N ALA A 266 6.54 -6.95 -24.15
CA ALA A 266 5.20 -7.14 -23.61
C ALA A 266 4.86 -6.06 -22.56
N ILE A 267 5.80 -5.73 -21.68
CA ILE A 267 5.65 -4.65 -20.70
C ILE A 267 5.48 -3.31 -21.41
N ALA A 268 6.29 -3.02 -22.43
CA ALA A 268 6.19 -1.78 -23.20
C ALA A 268 4.77 -1.55 -23.73
N ARG A 269 4.21 -2.54 -24.41
CA ARG A 269 2.82 -2.47 -24.92
C ARG A 269 1.80 -2.28 -23.81
N ARG A 270 1.99 -2.96 -22.68
CA ARG A 270 1.06 -2.90 -21.55
C ARG A 270 1.04 -1.54 -20.85
N VAL A 271 2.12 -0.79 -20.94
CA VAL A 271 2.22 0.56 -20.36
C VAL A 271 2.11 1.68 -21.40
N GLY A 272 1.83 1.36 -22.67
CA GLY A 272 1.53 2.33 -23.74
C GLY A 272 2.73 2.83 -24.53
N TYR A 273 3.81 2.01 -24.64
CA TYR A 273 4.91 2.22 -25.58
C TYR A 273 4.80 1.27 -26.77
N SER A 274 5.29 1.71 -27.92
CA SER A 274 5.24 0.93 -29.18
C SER A 274 6.10 -0.33 -29.15
N GLY A 275 7.08 -0.43 -28.26
CA GLY A 275 7.94 -1.59 -28.11
C GLY A 275 9.09 -1.36 -27.13
N ALA A 276 9.91 -2.40 -26.97
CA ALA A 276 11.01 -2.45 -26.00
C ALA A 276 12.01 -1.28 -26.14
N PHE A 277 12.31 -0.85 -27.36
CA PHE A 277 13.25 0.25 -27.60
C PHE A 277 12.68 1.58 -27.06
N ALA A 278 11.42 1.91 -27.39
CA ALA A 278 10.78 3.14 -26.94
C ALA A 278 10.67 3.19 -25.41
N LEU A 279 10.30 2.06 -24.79
CA LEU A 279 10.27 1.94 -23.32
C LEU A 279 11.68 2.14 -22.75
N SER A 280 12.72 1.49 -23.29
CA SER A 280 14.09 1.57 -22.75
C SER A 280 14.64 2.97 -22.78
N VAL A 281 14.37 3.74 -23.83
CA VAL A 281 14.77 5.15 -23.94
C VAL A 281 14.08 6.00 -22.88
N ALA A 282 12.74 5.86 -22.74
CA ALA A 282 11.97 6.60 -21.75
C ALA A 282 12.36 6.20 -20.31
N PHE A 283 12.55 4.92 -20.06
CA PHE A 283 12.93 4.37 -18.76
C PHE A 283 14.29 4.90 -18.30
N LYS A 284 15.31 4.87 -19.19
CA LYS A 284 16.63 5.42 -18.89
C LYS A 284 16.57 6.93 -18.63
N ARG A 285 15.75 7.67 -19.39
CA ARG A 285 15.58 9.12 -19.18
C ARG A 285 14.98 9.44 -17.81
N VAL A 286 14.01 8.64 -17.33
CA VAL A 286 13.28 8.90 -16.08
C VAL A 286 13.99 8.31 -14.86
N ARG A 287 14.56 7.09 -14.98
CA ARG A 287 15.16 6.33 -13.88
C ARG A 287 16.69 6.34 -13.85
N GLY A 288 17.35 6.82 -14.89
CA GLY A 288 18.82 6.81 -15.03
C GLY A 288 19.42 5.44 -15.34
N SER A 289 18.65 4.35 -15.28
CA SER A 289 19.09 2.95 -15.47
C SER A 289 18.27 2.24 -16.54
N ARG A 290 18.68 1.06 -16.96
CA ARG A 290 17.99 0.28 -18.00
C ARG A 290 16.87 -0.57 -17.38
N PRO A 291 15.82 -0.95 -18.14
CA PRO A 291 14.79 -1.88 -17.68
C PRO A 291 15.35 -3.21 -17.17
N SER A 292 16.41 -3.74 -17.81
CA SER A 292 17.09 -4.96 -17.38
C SER A 292 17.64 -4.90 -15.96
N ASP A 293 18.10 -3.73 -15.54
CA ASP A 293 18.70 -3.51 -14.21
C ASP A 293 17.66 -3.56 -13.08
N HIS A 294 16.37 -3.46 -13.43
CA HIS A 294 15.24 -3.57 -12.52
C HIS A 294 14.60 -4.96 -12.47
N ARG A 295 15.05 -5.88 -13.31
CA ARG A 295 14.53 -7.25 -13.29
C ARG A 295 15.09 -7.98 -12.08
N ARG A 296 14.21 -8.66 -11.33
CA ARG A 296 14.64 -9.53 -10.25
C ARG A 296 15.56 -10.63 -10.81
N PRO A 297 16.72 -10.92 -10.18
CA PRO A 297 17.51 -12.09 -10.57
C PRO A 297 16.62 -13.34 -10.48
N PRO A 298 16.76 -14.33 -11.40
CA PRO A 298 16.09 -15.61 -11.24
C PRO A 298 16.45 -16.17 -9.87
N LEU A 299 15.46 -16.65 -9.13
CA LEU A 299 15.69 -17.42 -7.91
C LEU A 299 16.52 -18.63 -8.32
N ASP A 300 17.76 -18.70 -7.84
CA ASP A 300 18.65 -19.81 -8.12
C ASP A 300 18.07 -21.06 -7.46
N GLU A 301 17.46 -21.95 -8.27
CA GLU A 301 16.91 -23.25 -7.83
C GLU A 301 18.00 -24.25 -7.41
N ARG A 302 19.21 -23.76 -7.10
CA ARG A 302 20.36 -24.60 -6.73
C ARG A 302 20.75 -24.40 -5.26
N THR A 303 19.87 -24.72 -4.33
CA THR A 303 20.32 -25.06 -2.96
C THR A 303 19.40 -26.11 -2.37
N GLY A 304 19.42 -27.29 -2.94
CA GLY A 304 18.64 -28.44 -2.47
C GLY A 304 19.19 -29.77 -2.93
N GLU A 305 20.53 -29.93 -2.89
CA GLU A 305 21.14 -31.27 -2.95
C GLU A 305 22.60 -31.17 -2.46
N ARG A 306 22.78 -31.40 -1.16
CA ARG A 306 23.83 -32.23 -0.56
C ARG A 306 23.54 -32.46 0.92
#